data_6cb12f3b69a4c10b2693a54650651e2b
#
_entry.id   6cb12f3b69a4c10b2693a54650651e2b
#
_cell.length_a   1.000
_cell.length_b   1.000
_cell.length_c   1.000
_cell.angle_alpha   90.00
_cell.angle_beta   90.00
_cell.angle_gamma   90.00
#
_symmetry.space_group_name_H-M   'P 1'
#
loop_
_entity.id
_entity.type
_entity.pdbx_description
1 polymer ?
#
loop_
_entity_poly.entity_id
_entity_poly.type
_entity_poly.pdbx_seq_one_letter_code
_entity_poly.pdbx_strand_id
1 'polypeptide(L)'
;DTPKGELMVPHRYWPQDEHCQSLNIWTNKLDPEAKKPVLVWFHGGGYAAGSSIEQVAYDGVSIAKKGDSILVSVNHRLNILGYLDLSPFGEKYKNSANAGHADMVAALQWVHDNIAAFGGDPENVTIFGQSGGGMKVATLMNTPAADGLFQKGIIESGVYEAKVYQKEDGDGTAIVKALLKELNLDESEVEKLETIPYYELSNAYNKVEAEVAAKGCYIGQGPMENGWFHGNPIKCGFTDHAKTIPVLAGTNIGEFDFG
;
A
#
# COMPACT_ATOMS: atom_id res chain seq x y z
N ASP A 1 2.37 9.84 -13.96
CA ASP A 1 3.68 10.50 -13.83
C ASP A 1 3.67 11.80 -14.63
N THR A 2 4.12 12.90 -14.01
CA THR A 2 4.23 14.18 -14.71
C THR A 2 5.61 14.29 -15.37
N PRO A 3 5.75 14.99 -16.53
CA PRO A 3 7.05 15.20 -17.16
C PRO A 3 8.12 15.82 -16.24
N LYS A 4 7.70 16.62 -15.25
CA LYS A 4 8.61 17.18 -14.23
C LYS A 4 9.07 16.12 -13.23
N GLY A 5 8.20 15.19 -12.84
CA GLY A 5 8.56 14.09 -11.95
C GLY A 5 9.59 13.17 -12.59
N GLU A 6 9.43 12.82 -13.86
CA GLU A 6 10.37 12.02 -14.63
C GLU A 6 11.75 12.66 -14.78
N LEU A 7 11.81 13.97 -14.91
CA LEU A 7 13.09 14.68 -15.00
C LEU A 7 13.86 14.63 -13.67
N MET A 8 13.13 14.65 -12.55
CA MET A 8 13.74 14.67 -11.21
C MET A 8 14.13 13.28 -10.71
N VAL A 9 13.28 12.30 -10.99
CA VAL A 9 13.47 10.91 -10.55
C VAL A 9 13.07 9.98 -11.72
N PRO A 10 14.02 9.61 -12.57
CA PRO A 10 13.75 8.72 -13.69
C PRO A 10 13.22 7.37 -13.21
N HIS A 11 12.06 6.99 -13.71
CA HIS A 11 11.43 5.71 -13.39
C HIS A 11 11.75 4.65 -14.45
N ARG A 12 11.78 3.40 -14.01
CA ARG A 12 11.76 2.25 -14.92
C ARG A 12 10.31 1.91 -15.22
N TYR A 13 9.95 1.85 -16.50
CA TYR A 13 8.62 1.46 -16.94
C TYR A 13 8.55 -0.05 -17.15
N TRP A 14 7.58 -0.66 -16.50
CA TRP A 14 7.30 -2.08 -16.61
C TRP A 14 5.85 -2.28 -17.08
N PRO A 15 5.53 -3.40 -17.74
CA PRO A 15 4.15 -3.75 -18.02
C PRO A 15 3.33 -3.71 -16.73
N GLN A 16 2.15 -3.10 -16.81
CA GLN A 16 1.19 -3.09 -15.70
C GLN A 16 0.22 -4.24 -15.88
N ASP A 17 -0.12 -4.90 -14.77
CA ASP A 17 -1.06 -6.01 -14.74
C ASP A 17 -1.81 -6.00 -13.41
N GLU A 18 -3.07 -6.43 -13.44
CA GLU A 18 -3.87 -6.59 -12.22
C GLU A 18 -3.38 -7.75 -11.33
N HIS A 19 -2.69 -8.74 -11.91
CA HIS A 19 -1.97 -9.79 -11.18
C HIS A 19 -0.58 -9.31 -10.74
N CYS A 20 -0.53 -8.20 -10.01
CA CYS A 20 0.71 -7.51 -9.66
C CYS A 20 1.31 -7.94 -8.31
N GLN A 21 0.60 -8.74 -7.51
CA GLN A 21 1.06 -9.13 -6.18
C GLN A 21 2.30 -10.01 -6.30
N SER A 22 3.42 -9.46 -5.90
CA SER A 22 4.73 -10.13 -5.96
C SER A 22 5.70 -9.50 -4.97
N LEU A 23 6.79 -10.19 -4.71
CA LEU A 23 7.90 -9.64 -3.95
C LEU A 23 9.24 -10.04 -4.56
N ASN A 24 10.27 -9.25 -4.30
CA ASN A 24 11.65 -9.56 -4.66
C ASN A 24 12.48 -9.70 -3.39
N ILE A 25 13.47 -10.59 -3.41
CA ILE A 25 14.34 -10.86 -2.26
C ILE A 25 15.80 -10.72 -2.72
N TRP A 26 16.56 -9.91 -1.98
CA TRP A 26 18.01 -9.81 -2.13
C TRP A 26 18.69 -10.36 -0.89
N THR A 27 19.53 -11.36 -1.08
CA THR A 27 20.40 -11.92 -0.06
C THR A 27 21.80 -12.18 -0.66
N ASN A 28 22.84 -12.06 0.13
CA ASN A 28 24.20 -12.34 -0.30
C ASN A 28 24.56 -13.84 -0.21
N LYS A 29 23.77 -14.63 0.53
CA LYS A 29 23.98 -16.06 0.70
C LYS A 29 22.68 -16.73 1.13
N LEU A 30 22.37 -17.87 0.51
CA LEU A 30 21.29 -18.75 0.96
C LEU A 30 21.85 -19.64 2.08
N ASP A 31 21.56 -19.28 3.32
CA ASP A 31 22.03 -19.99 4.51
C ASP A 31 20.94 -19.88 5.60
N PRO A 32 20.08 -20.90 5.75
CA PRO A 32 18.97 -20.88 6.70
C PRO A 32 19.38 -20.63 8.15
N GLU A 33 20.64 -20.92 8.50
CA GLU A 33 21.16 -20.74 9.88
C GLU A 33 21.69 -19.31 10.12
N ALA A 34 21.75 -18.46 9.09
CA ALA A 34 22.39 -17.14 9.20
C ALA A 34 21.59 -16.15 10.05
N LYS A 35 20.26 -16.30 10.13
CA LYS A 35 19.35 -15.43 10.91
C LYS A 35 19.61 -13.93 10.72
N LYS A 36 19.68 -13.51 9.45
CA LYS A 36 19.96 -12.12 9.11
C LYS A 36 18.76 -11.23 9.38
N PRO A 37 18.99 -9.96 9.73
CA PRO A 37 17.93 -8.96 9.77
C PRO A 37 17.23 -8.85 8.41
N VAL A 38 15.91 -8.70 8.45
CA VAL A 38 15.06 -8.57 7.25
C VAL A 38 14.50 -7.15 7.19
N LEU A 39 14.67 -6.50 6.05
CA LEU A 39 14.14 -5.18 5.75
C LEU A 39 13.06 -5.35 4.67
N VAL A 40 11.83 -4.95 4.94
CA VAL A 40 10.72 -5.03 3.99
C VAL A 40 10.36 -3.63 3.51
N TRP A 41 10.59 -3.37 2.22
CA TRP A 41 10.37 -2.10 1.56
C TRP A 41 8.96 -1.99 1.01
N PHE A 42 8.28 -0.90 1.36
CA PHE A 42 7.05 -0.43 0.73
C PHE A 42 7.32 0.86 -0.05
N HIS A 43 7.10 0.84 -1.36
CA HIS A 43 7.37 1.98 -2.25
C HIS A 43 6.43 3.16 -2.00
N GLY A 44 6.84 4.35 -2.43
CA GLY A 44 6.07 5.59 -2.40
C GLY A 44 4.94 5.65 -3.44
N GLY A 45 4.54 6.86 -3.82
CA GLY A 45 3.45 7.08 -4.77
C GLY A 45 2.05 7.02 -4.16
N GLY A 46 1.93 7.31 -2.86
CA GLY A 46 0.67 7.20 -2.13
C GLY A 46 0.17 5.76 -2.11
N TYR A 47 -1.14 5.61 -2.29
CA TYR A 47 -1.81 4.33 -2.54
C TYR A 47 -2.23 4.19 -4.00
N ALA A 48 -1.77 5.11 -4.87
CA ALA A 48 -2.29 5.26 -6.23
C ALA A 48 -1.35 4.76 -7.31
N ALA A 49 -0.03 4.86 -7.13
CA ALA A 49 0.95 4.54 -8.15
C ALA A 49 2.24 4.00 -7.54
N GLY A 50 3.13 3.47 -8.37
CA GLY A 50 4.44 3.01 -7.99
C GLY A 50 4.67 1.51 -8.20
N SER A 51 5.90 1.10 -7.96
CA SER A 51 6.34 -0.30 -8.07
C SER A 51 7.55 -0.53 -7.19
N SER A 52 7.72 -1.76 -6.73
CA SER A 52 8.85 -2.18 -5.90
C SER A 52 10.21 -2.13 -6.63
N ILE A 53 10.23 -1.93 -7.93
CA ILE A 53 11.42 -1.94 -8.80
C ILE A 53 11.53 -0.73 -9.71
N GLU A 54 10.68 0.28 -9.56
CA GLU A 54 10.63 1.43 -10.47
C GLU A 54 11.89 2.31 -10.41
N GLN A 55 12.55 2.38 -9.27
CA GLN A 55 13.75 3.20 -9.07
C GLN A 55 14.98 2.35 -8.82
N VAL A 56 16.13 2.83 -9.29
CA VAL A 56 17.44 2.20 -9.02
C VAL A 56 17.73 2.14 -7.52
N ALA A 57 17.25 3.11 -6.76
CA ALA A 57 17.41 3.16 -5.31
C ALA A 57 16.73 2.00 -4.57
N TYR A 58 15.75 1.33 -5.19
CA TYR A 58 15.05 0.19 -4.60
C TYR A 58 15.80 -1.14 -4.78
N ASP A 59 16.94 -1.13 -5.50
CA ASP A 59 17.78 -2.31 -5.68
C ASP A 59 18.46 -2.70 -4.37
N GLY A 60 18.20 -3.92 -3.93
CA GLY A 60 18.67 -4.44 -2.63
C GLY A 60 20.11 -4.90 -2.57
N VAL A 61 20.85 -4.85 -3.68
CA VAL A 61 22.23 -5.38 -3.76
C VAL A 61 23.16 -4.75 -2.72
N SER A 62 23.09 -3.41 -2.54
CA SER A 62 23.91 -2.72 -1.54
C SER A 62 23.57 -3.11 -0.12
N ILE A 63 22.28 -3.23 0.20
CA ILE A 63 21.79 -3.63 1.52
C ILE A 63 22.23 -5.05 1.82
N ALA A 64 22.03 -5.96 0.88
CA ALA A 64 22.40 -7.36 1.06
C ALA A 64 23.92 -7.57 1.21
N LYS A 65 24.74 -6.87 0.40
CA LYS A 65 26.20 -7.04 0.41
C LYS A 65 26.90 -6.31 1.56
N LYS A 66 26.50 -5.06 1.85
CA LYS A 66 27.19 -4.21 2.83
C LYS A 66 26.56 -4.27 4.21
N GLY A 67 25.24 -4.45 4.28
CA GLY A 67 24.49 -4.49 5.52
C GLY A 67 24.38 -5.90 6.12
N ASP A 68 24.81 -6.92 5.40
CA ASP A 68 24.62 -8.33 5.77
C ASP A 68 23.20 -8.65 6.22
N SER A 69 22.25 -8.12 5.50
CA SER A 69 20.82 -8.19 5.76
C SER A 69 20.07 -8.66 4.52
N ILE A 70 18.81 -9.00 4.67
CA ILE A 70 17.93 -9.31 3.54
C ILE A 70 17.04 -8.12 3.26
N LEU A 71 16.95 -7.72 1.99
CA LEU A 71 15.92 -6.80 1.53
C LEU A 71 14.81 -7.59 0.84
N VAL A 72 13.58 -7.28 1.21
CA VAL A 72 12.36 -7.69 0.52
C VAL A 72 11.65 -6.45 0.01
N SER A 73 11.32 -6.37 -1.28
CA SER A 73 10.47 -5.30 -1.81
C SER A 73 9.15 -5.85 -2.31
N VAL A 74 8.06 -5.16 -2.02
CA VAL A 74 6.69 -5.67 -2.17
C VAL A 74 5.94 -4.88 -3.23
N ASN A 75 5.31 -5.59 -4.18
CA ASN A 75 4.24 -5.08 -5.04
C ASN A 75 2.88 -5.50 -4.47
N HIS A 76 1.95 -4.58 -4.47
CA HIS A 76 0.58 -4.77 -4.02
C HIS A 76 -0.38 -4.00 -4.93
N ARG A 77 -1.66 -4.31 -4.87
CA ARG A 77 -2.67 -3.58 -5.64
C ARG A 77 -2.75 -2.12 -5.18
N LEU A 78 -2.92 -1.25 -6.15
CA LEU A 78 -2.96 0.20 -5.99
C LEU A 78 -4.24 0.77 -6.58
N ASN A 79 -4.52 2.04 -6.27
CA ASN A 79 -5.64 2.78 -6.82
C ASN A 79 -6.96 2.00 -6.63
N ILE A 80 -7.89 2.11 -7.57
CA ILE A 80 -9.20 1.43 -7.48
C ILE A 80 -9.11 -0.09 -7.43
N LEU A 81 -8.05 -0.71 -7.93
CA LEU A 81 -7.84 -2.16 -7.77
C LEU A 81 -7.53 -2.56 -6.32
N GLY A 82 -6.94 -1.66 -5.55
CA GLY A 82 -6.56 -1.91 -4.15
C GLY A 82 -7.52 -1.33 -3.12
N TYR A 83 -8.30 -0.30 -3.50
CA TYR A 83 -8.96 0.54 -2.50
C TYR A 83 -10.38 0.98 -2.89
N LEU A 84 -10.99 0.49 -3.97
CA LEU A 84 -12.38 0.81 -4.28
C LEU A 84 -13.31 0.17 -3.25
N ASP A 85 -14.05 1.01 -2.52
CA ASP A 85 -15.01 0.53 -1.53
C ASP A 85 -16.33 0.10 -2.19
N LEU A 86 -16.52 -1.19 -2.30
CA LEU A 86 -17.76 -1.82 -2.75
C LEU A 86 -18.64 -2.31 -1.59
N SER A 87 -18.26 -2.05 -0.34
CA SER A 87 -18.99 -2.56 0.83
C SER A 87 -20.47 -2.16 0.87
N PRO A 88 -20.89 -0.98 0.35
CA PRO A 88 -22.31 -0.64 0.28
C PRO A 88 -23.14 -1.53 -0.66
N PHE A 89 -22.48 -2.30 -1.53
CA PHE A 89 -23.13 -3.12 -2.58
C PHE A 89 -23.18 -4.61 -2.23
N GLY A 90 -22.71 -5.02 -1.06
CA GLY A 90 -22.87 -6.39 -0.59
C GLY A 90 -21.82 -6.84 0.42
N GLU A 91 -22.20 -7.79 1.28
CA GLU A 91 -21.35 -8.32 2.38
C GLU A 91 -20.02 -8.92 1.88
N LYS A 92 -20.00 -9.52 0.68
CA LYS A 92 -18.77 -10.06 0.09
C LYS A 92 -17.70 -9.01 -0.12
N TYR A 93 -18.08 -7.73 -0.19
CA TYR A 93 -17.20 -6.59 -0.45
C TYR A 93 -16.75 -5.83 0.81
N LYS A 94 -17.11 -6.28 1.99
CA LYS A 94 -16.87 -5.58 3.27
C LYS A 94 -15.42 -5.09 3.50
N ASN A 95 -14.44 -5.73 2.85
CA ASN A 95 -13.03 -5.37 2.97
C ASN A 95 -12.43 -4.83 1.65
N SER A 96 -13.23 -4.55 0.63
CA SER A 96 -12.76 -4.13 -0.69
C SER A 96 -11.94 -2.84 -0.66
N ALA A 97 -12.31 -1.88 0.19
CA ALA A 97 -11.54 -0.65 0.42
C ALA A 97 -10.12 -0.88 0.98
N ASN A 98 -9.80 -2.08 1.42
CA ASN A 98 -8.52 -2.45 2.02
C ASN A 98 -7.83 -3.61 1.29
N ALA A 99 -8.20 -3.92 0.06
CA ALA A 99 -7.64 -5.05 -0.68
C ALA A 99 -6.12 -4.90 -0.91
N GLY A 100 -5.65 -3.72 -1.31
CA GLY A 100 -4.22 -3.44 -1.44
C GLY A 100 -3.47 -3.45 -0.09
N HIS A 101 -4.17 -3.10 0.99
CA HIS A 101 -3.62 -3.21 2.34
C HIS A 101 -3.50 -4.68 2.80
N ALA A 102 -4.50 -5.49 2.47
CA ALA A 102 -4.47 -6.93 2.72
C ALA A 102 -3.35 -7.64 1.93
N ASP A 103 -3.02 -7.18 0.73
CA ASP A 103 -1.87 -7.68 -0.04
C ASP A 103 -0.55 -7.47 0.72
N MET A 104 -0.38 -6.30 1.36
CA MET A 104 0.82 -6.02 2.16
C MET A 104 0.89 -6.92 3.41
N VAL A 105 -0.23 -7.16 4.08
CA VAL A 105 -0.30 -8.10 5.22
C VAL A 105 0.02 -9.51 4.75
N ALA A 106 -0.50 -9.94 3.60
CA ALA A 106 -0.19 -11.25 3.03
C ALA A 106 1.30 -11.40 2.66
N ALA A 107 1.92 -10.32 2.14
CA ALA A 107 3.36 -10.31 1.88
C ALA A 107 4.18 -10.45 3.18
N LEU A 108 3.79 -9.77 4.24
CA LEU A 108 4.43 -9.90 5.56
C LEU A 108 4.24 -11.30 6.16
N GLN A 109 3.06 -11.89 6.01
CA GLN A 109 2.81 -13.27 6.41
C GLN A 109 3.69 -14.23 5.62
N TRP A 110 3.83 -14.03 4.30
CA TRP A 110 4.72 -14.83 3.48
C TRP A 110 6.19 -14.71 3.93
N VAL A 111 6.65 -13.49 4.26
CA VAL A 111 7.99 -13.24 4.81
C VAL A 111 8.18 -14.02 6.12
N HIS A 112 7.23 -13.89 7.06
CA HIS A 112 7.26 -14.63 8.32
C HIS A 112 7.43 -16.15 8.12
N ASP A 113 6.65 -16.71 7.19
CA ASP A 113 6.60 -18.17 7.00
C ASP A 113 7.78 -18.72 6.19
N ASN A 114 8.44 -17.90 5.36
CA ASN A 114 9.37 -18.40 4.35
C ASN A 114 10.78 -17.81 4.40
N ILE A 115 10.98 -16.63 5.03
CA ILE A 115 12.24 -15.89 4.90
C ILE A 115 13.44 -16.61 5.50
N ALA A 116 13.21 -17.53 6.43
CA ALA A 116 14.26 -18.36 7.00
C ALA A 116 14.98 -19.22 5.94
N ALA A 117 14.26 -19.69 4.91
CA ALA A 117 14.87 -20.43 3.81
C ALA A 117 15.86 -19.59 2.99
N PHE A 118 15.75 -18.27 3.06
CA PHE A 118 16.64 -17.31 2.42
C PHE A 118 17.74 -16.78 3.36
N GLY A 119 17.79 -17.30 4.59
CA GLY A 119 18.74 -16.89 5.62
C GLY A 119 18.28 -15.73 6.50
N GLY A 120 17.00 -15.35 6.45
CA GLY A 120 16.43 -14.27 7.26
C GLY A 120 15.89 -14.77 8.60
N ASP A 121 15.81 -13.83 9.55
CA ASP A 121 15.18 -14.05 10.84
C ASP A 121 13.75 -13.47 10.82
N PRO A 122 12.70 -14.30 10.86
CA PRO A 122 11.32 -13.82 10.88
C PRO A 122 10.97 -13.03 12.15
N GLU A 123 11.76 -13.18 13.23
CA GLU A 123 11.61 -12.43 14.48
C GLU A 123 12.41 -11.10 14.47
N ASN A 124 13.07 -10.77 13.36
CA ASN A 124 13.86 -9.55 13.22
C ASN A 124 13.55 -8.83 11.92
N VAL A 125 12.27 -8.53 11.71
CA VAL A 125 11.73 -7.86 10.53
C VAL A 125 11.52 -6.37 10.81
N THR A 126 12.07 -5.53 9.96
CA THR A 126 11.83 -4.07 9.95
C THR A 126 11.07 -3.70 8.69
N ILE A 127 9.90 -3.13 8.83
CA ILE A 127 9.15 -2.55 7.70
C ILE A 127 9.57 -1.09 7.50
N PHE A 128 9.76 -0.67 6.25
CA PHE A 128 10.18 0.71 5.99
C PHE A 128 9.65 1.21 4.64
N GLY A 129 9.54 2.53 4.52
CA GLY A 129 9.07 3.16 3.29
C GLY A 129 9.12 4.67 3.33
N GLN A 130 9.16 5.26 2.15
CA GLN A 130 9.23 6.71 1.96
C GLN A 130 7.93 7.24 1.33
N SER A 131 7.51 8.45 1.72
CA SER A 131 6.27 9.08 1.22
C SER A 131 5.06 8.17 1.45
N GLY A 132 4.32 7.80 0.41
CA GLY A 132 3.25 6.80 0.51
C GLY A 132 3.70 5.47 1.12
N GLY A 133 4.97 5.10 1.00
CA GLY A 133 5.55 3.94 1.68
C GLY A 133 5.59 4.11 3.20
N GLY A 134 5.96 5.29 3.68
CA GLY A 134 5.87 5.63 5.10
C GLY A 134 4.43 5.61 5.62
N MET A 135 3.47 6.09 4.81
CA MET A 135 2.03 5.97 5.13
C MET A 135 1.62 4.50 5.27
N LYS A 136 2.08 3.62 4.38
CA LYS A 136 1.81 2.18 4.41
C LYS A 136 2.38 1.53 5.67
N VAL A 137 3.61 1.88 6.06
CA VAL A 137 4.21 1.42 7.34
C VAL A 137 3.30 1.78 8.51
N ALA A 138 2.86 3.00 8.59
CA ALA A 138 2.03 3.45 9.69
C ALA A 138 0.62 2.83 9.70
N THR A 139 0.02 2.60 8.53
CA THR A 139 -1.26 1.90 8.44
C THR A 139 -1.13 0.42 8.81
N LEU A 140 -0.04 -0.25 8.42
CA LEU A 140 0.27 -1.62 8.86
C LEU A 140 0.41 -1.71 10.38
N MET A 141 1.06 -0.73 11.02
CA MET A 141 1.14 -0.64 12.48
C MET A 141 -0.24 -0.49 13.15
N ASN A 142 -1.25 -0.03 12.42
CA ASN A 142 -2.62 0.15 12.92
C ASN A 142 -3.60 -0.94 12.41
N THR A 143 -3.05 -2.07 11.95
CA THR A 143 -3.81 -3.20 11.41
C THR A 143 -3.54 -4.44 12.25
N PRO A 144 -4.48 -4.89 13.10
CA PRO A 144 -4.27 -6.05 13.98
C PRO A 144 -3.85 -7.33 13.26
N ALA A 145 -4.27 -7.51 12.00
CA ALA A 145 -3.86 -8.67 11.21
C ALA A 145 -2.35 -8.69 10.85
N ALA A 146 -1.65 -7.56 11.04
CA ALA A 146 -0.20 -7.45 10.86
C ALA A 146 0.59 -7.59 12.18
N ASP A 147 -0.09 -7.69 13.32
CA ASP A 147 0.55 -7.80 14.62
C ASP A 147 1.43 -9.06 14.69
N GLY A 148 2.67 -8.85 15.14
CA GLY A 148 3.66 -9.93 15.24
C GLY A 148 4.41 -10.25 13.94
N LEU A 149 3.99 -9.74 12.78
CA LEU A 149 4.65 -9.99 11.48
C LEU A 149 5.89 -9.10 11.25
N PHE A 150 6.09 -8.09 12.08
CA PHE A 150 7.27 -7.24 12.09
C PHE A 150 7.54 -6.70 13.50
N GLN A 151 8.79 -6.32 13.77
CA GLN A 151 9.23 -5.91 15.11
C GLN A 151 9.70 -4.46 15.16
N LYS A 152 9.88 -3.80 14.00
CA LYS A 152 10.37 -2.41 13.90
C LYS A 152 9.76 -1.72 12.69
N GLY A 153 9.65 -0.39 12.75
CA GLY A 153 9.19 0.44 11.65
C GLY A 153 10.11 1.63 11.36
N ILE A 154 10.29 1.98 10.07
CA ILE A 154 10.94 3.22 9.65
C ILE A 154 9.98 3.96 8.72
N ILE A 155 9.66 5.21 9.08
CA ILE A 155 8.73 6.06 8.37
C ILE A 155 9.49 7.27 7.84
N GLU A 156 9.70 7.32 6.53
CA GLU A 156 10.44 8.40 5.87
C GLU A 156 9.46 9.30 5.14
N SER A 157 9.27 10.54 5.62
CA SER A 157 8.37 11.53 5.01
C SER A 157 6.95 10.97 4.75
N GLY A 158 6.45 10.19 5.69
CA GLY A 158 5.10 9.61 5.62
C GLY A 158 4.06 10.61 6.09
N VAL A 159 3.17 11.05 5.21
CA VAL A 159 2.10 11.99 5.52
C VAL A 159 0.81 11.22 5.84
N TYR A 160 0.25 11.44 7.02
CA TYR A 160 -0.94 10.72 7.48
C TYR A 160 -2.27 11.34 7.06
N GLU A 161 -2.30 12.65 6.84
CA GLU A 161 -3.56 13.37 6.59
C GLU A 161 -4.17 13.10 5.23
N ALA A 162 -3.35 12.75 4.25
CA ALA A 162 -3.83 12.49 2.91
C ALA A 162 -4.11 11.00 2.68
N LYS A 163 -5.33 10.67 2.26
CA LYS A 163 -5.70 9.34 1.69
C LYS A 163 -5.75 8.16 2.68
N VAL A 164 -5.93 8.41 3.97
CA VAL A 164 -6.34 7.39 4.95
C VAL A 164 -7.67 7.82 5.52
N TYR A 165 -8.70 7.03 5.30
CA TYR A 165 -10.08 7.42 5.55
C TYR A 165 -10.63 6.78 6.82
N GLN A 166 -11.42 7.55 7.56
CA GLN A 166 -12.27 7.06 8.64
C GLN A 166 -13.68 6.84 8.10
N LYS A 167 -14.49 6.08 8.83
CA LYS A 167 -15.86 5.79 8.42
C LYS A 167 -16.73 7.05 8.25
N GLU A 168 -16.46 8.10 9.00
CA GLU A 168 -17.11 9.39 8.87
C GLU A 168 -16.76 10.18 7.60
N ASP A 169 -15.66 9.83 6.92
CA ASP A 169 -15.26 10.45 5.66
C ASP A 169 -16.12 9.96 4.47
N GLY A 170 -17.08 9.07 4.74
CA GLY A 170 -17.97 8.50 3.75
C GLY A 170 -17.52 7.13 3.24
N ASP A 171 -18.27 6.60 2.30
CA ASP A 171 -18.04 5.28 1.70
C ASP A 171 -17.93 5.35 0.17
N GLY A 172 -17.79 4.20 -0.49
CA GLY A 172 -17.64 4.08 -1.93
C GLY A 172 -18.89 4.35 -2.76
N THR A 173 -20.03 4.64 -2.14
CA THR A 173 -21.32 4.74 -2.85
C THR A 173 -21.26 5.73 -4.02
N ALA A 174 -20.70 6.93 -3.80
CA ALA A 174 -20.69 7.97 -4.82
C ALA A 174 -19.82 7.62 -6.03
N ILE A 175 -18.61 7.15 -5.80
CA ILE A 175 -17.67 6.81 -6.87
C ILE A 175 -18.12 5.56 -7.64
N VAL A 176 -18.63 4.55 -6.94
CA VAL A 176 -19.12 3.32 -7.57
C VAL A 176 -20.34 3.59 -8.44
N LYS A 177 -21.33 4.38 -7.97
CA LYS A 177 -22.48 4.77 -8.80
C LYS A 177 -22.06 5.60 -10.03
N ALA A 178 -21.08 6.47 -9.90
CA ALA A 178 -20.55 7.23 -11.02
C ALA A 178 -19.85 6.31 -12.05
N LEU A 179 -19.07 5.33 -11.59
CA LEU A 179 -18.44 4.31 -12.43
C LEU A 179 -19.48 3.44 -13.17
N LEU A 180 -20.46 2.91 -12.46
CA LEU A 180 -21.51 2.09 -13.07
C LEU A 180 -22.26 2.87 -14.15
N LYS A 181 -22.60 4.14 -13.87
CA LYS A 181 -23.24 5.02 -14.86
C LYS A 181 -22.37 5.25 -16.09
N GLU A 182 -21.08 5.53 -15.92
CA GLU A 182 -20.15 5.74 -17.05
C GLU A 182 -19.98 4.49 -17.90
N LEU A 183 -20.04 3.31 -17.26
CA LEU A 183 -19.96 1.99 -17.90
C LEU A 183 -21.30 1.50 -18.46
N ASN A 184 -22.40 2.27 -18.33
CA ASN A 184 -23.76 1.90 -18.69
C ASN A 184 -24.23 0.61 -17.98
N LEU A 185 -23.94 0.48 -16.69
CA LEU A 185 -24.33 -0.61 -15.83
C LEU A 185 -25.33 -0.15 -14.77
N ASP A 186 -26.23 -1.04 -14.36
CA ASP A 186 -27.12 -0.84 -13.23
C ASP A 186 -26.42 -1.23 -11.90
N GLU A 187 -26.95 -0.75 -10.75
CA GLU A 187 -26.40 -1.09 -9.43
C GLU A 187 -26.46 -2.60 -9.13
N SER A 188 -27.44 -3.32 -9.70
CA SER A 188 -27.51 -4.78 -9.61
C SER A 188 -26.41 -5.52 -10.37
N GLU A 189 -25.66 -4.82 -11.21
CA GLU A 189 -24.59 -5.37 -12.04
C GLU A 189 -23.19 -5.01 -11.49
N VAL A 190 -23.09 -4.56 -10.24
CA VAL A 190 -21.81 -4.17 -9.60
C VAL A 190 -20.73 -5.25 -9.71
N GLU A 191 -21.13 -6.53 -9.73
CA GLU A 191 -20.21 -7.67 -9.90
C GLU A 191 -19.42 -7.61 -11.22
N LYS A 192 -19.93 -6.94 -12.25
CA LYS A 192 -19.21 -6.79 -13.52
C LYS A 192 -17.92 -5.98 -13.36
N LEU A 193 -17.83 -5.12 -12.34
CA LEU A 193 -16.58 -4.39 -12.04
C LEU A 193 -15.40 -5.32 -11.72
N GLU A 194 -15.67 -6.55 -11.29
CA GLU A 194 -14.63 -7.56 -11.01
C GLU A 194 -14.00 -8.16 -12.28
N THR A 195 -14.68 -8.04 -13.41
CA THR A 195 -14.26 -8.71 -14.67
C THR A 195 -14.06 -7.79 -15.85
N ILE A 196 -14.37 -6.50 -15.71
CA ILE A 196 -14.07 -5.48 -16.72
C ILE A 196 -12.54 -5.34 -16.82
N PRO A 197 -11.97 -5.34 -18.05
CA PRO A 197 -10.54 -5.12 -18.25
C PRO A 197 -10.07 -3.83 -17.58
N TYR A 198 -8.92 -3.88 -16.89
CA TYR A 198 -8.42 -2.74 -16.10
C TYR A 198 -8.37 -1.43 -16.87
N TYR A 199 -7.94 -1.44 -18.13
CA TYR A 199 -7.85 -0.21 -18.93
C TYR A 199 -9.22 0.45 -19.15
N GLU A 200 -10.29 -0.34 -19.28
CA GLU A 200 -11.66 0.16 -19.44
C GLU A 200 -12.18 0.75 -18.13
N LEU A 201 -11.98 0.02 -17.04
CA LEU A 201 -12.30 0.48 -15.68
C LEU A 201 -11.55 1.76 -15.32
N SER A 202 -10.24 1.81 -15.59
CA SER A 202 -9.39 2.98 -15.34
C SER A 202 -9.81 4.20 -16.18
N ASN A 203 -10.16 3.99 -17.45
CA ASN A 203 -10.67 5.08 -18.29
C ASN A 203 -12.00 5.65 -17.79
N ALA A 204 -12.91 4.77 -17.34
CA ALA A 204 -14.18 5.21 -16.74
C ALA A 204 -13.92 5.97 -15.43
N TYR A 205 -13.02 5.47 -14.58
CA TYR A 205 -12.64 6.12 -13.34
C TYR A 205 -12.08 7.51 -13.56
N ASN A 206 -11.11 7.67 -14.46
CA ASN A 206 -10.48 8.96 -14.78
C ASN A 206 -11.46 10.04 -15.28
N LYS A 207 -12.60 9.63 -15.83
CA LYS A 207 -13.65 10.57 -16.26
C LYS A 207 -14.52 11.07 -15.11
N VAL A 208 -14.69 10.27 -14.06
CA VAL A 208 -15.65 10.56 -12.98
C VAL A 208 -15.00 10.98 -11.67
N GLU A 209 -13.73 10.62 -11.43
CA GLU A 209 -13.07 10.83 -10.14
C GLU A 209 -13.06 12.30 -9.70
N ALA A 210 -12.71 13.22 -10.62
CA ALA A 210 -12.58 14.64 -10.31
C ALA A 210 -13.91 15.27 -9.88
N GLU A 211 -15.02 14.88 -10.50
CA GLU A 211 -16.35 15.36 -10.14
C GLU A 211 -16.78 14.84 -8.77
N VAL A 212 -16.48 13.57 -8.47
CA VAL A 212 -16.80 12.94 -7.18
C VAL A 212 -15.94 13.54 -6.07
N ALA A 213 -14.64 13.70 -6.32
CA ALA A 213 -13.71 14.33 -5.39
C ALA A 213 -14.08 15.77 -5.05
N ALA A 214 -14.53 16.56 -6.06
CA ALA A 214 -14.98 17.94 -5.86
C ALA A 214 -16.18 18.07 -4.92
N LYS A 215 -16.95 16.99 -4.74
CA LYS A 215 -18.07 16.92 -3.80
C LYS A 215 -17.61 16.51 -2.38
N GLY A 216 -16.31 16.31 -2.17
CA GLY A 216 -15.75 15.84 -0.90
C GLY A 216 -16.01 14.36 -0.61
N CYS A 217 -16.39 13.57 -1.61
CA CYS A 217 -16.67 12.15 -1.44
C CYS A 217 -15.40 11.29 -1.56
N TYR A 218 -15.42 10.14 -0.91
CA TYR A 218 -14.39 9.11 -1.08
C TYR A 218 -14.31 8.63 -2.53
N ILE A 219 -13.10 8.45 -3.04
CA ILE A 219 -12.83 8.11 -4.44
C ILE A 219 -12.01 6.82 -4.65
N GLY A 220 -11.74 6.04 -3.58
CA GLY A 220 -11.04 4.77 -3.73
C GLY A 220 -9.51 4.88 -3.87
N GLN A 221 -8.89 5.88 -3.25
CA GLN A 221 -7.43 6.10 -3.33
C GLN A 221 -6.72 5.96 -1.98
N GLY A 222 -7.16 5.08 -1.11
CA GLY A 222 -6.52 4.79 0.16
C GLY A 222 -7.36 3.90 1.05
N PRO A 223 -6.75 3.31 2.08
CA PRO A 223 -7.43 2.40 2.99
C PRO A 223 -8.49 3.12 3.81
N MET A 224 -9.53 2.38 4.19
CA MET A 224 -10.66 2.89 4.98
C MET A 224 -10.80 2.09 6.28
N GLU A 225 -11.08 2.80 7.37
CA GLU A 225 -11.46 2.20 8.64
C GLU A 225 -12.71 1.30 8.46
N ASN A 226 -12.60 0.04 8.90
CA ASN A 226 -13.69 -0.93 8.78
C ASN A 226 -13.67 -2.04 9.85
N GLY A 227 -12.95 -1.82 10.96
CA GLY A 227 -12.77 -2.81 12.03
C GLY A 227 -11.67 -3.84 11.77
N TRP A 228 -11.33 -4.17 10.51
CA TRP A 228 -10.13 -4.93 10.15
C TRP A 228 -8.88 -4.03 10.15
N PHE A 229 -9.05 -2.78 9.72
CA PHE A 229 -8.10 -1.69 9.81
C PHE A 229 -8.68 -0.60 10.72
N HIS A 230 -7.93 -0.17 11.73
CA HIS A 230 -8.40 0.79 12.76
C HIS A 230 -8.50 2.24 12.27
N GLY A 231 -8.03 2.52 11.06
CA GLY A 231 -8.09 3.85 10.49
C GLY A 231 -6.83 4.69 10.73
N ASN A 232 -6.98 5.99 10.52
CA ASN A 232 -5.89 6.95 10.58
C ASN A 232 -5.37 7.10 12.03
N PRO A 233 -4.11 6.76 12.34
CA PRO A 233 -3.58 6.83 13.69
C PRO A 233 -3.51 8.25 14.27
N ILE A 234 -3.53 9.30 13.44
CA ILE A 234 -3.62 10.69 13.91
C ILE A 234 -5.00 10.96 14.51
N LYS A 235 -6.06 10.40 13.90
CA LYS A 235 -7.45 10.58 14.36
C LYS A 235 -7.81 9.62 15.50
N CYS A 236 -7.49 8.33 15.37
CA CYS A 236 -7.91 7.29 16.32
C CYS A 236 -6.80 6.83 17.30
N GLY A 237 -5.55 7.26 17.11
CA GLY A 237 -4.40 6.78 17.86
C GLY A 237 -3.88 5.44 17.35
N PHE A 238 -2.69 5.08 17.79
CA PHE A 238 -2.12 3.75 17.54
C PHE A 238 -2.73 2.70 18.48
N THR A 239 -2.80 1.47 18.00
CA THR A 239 -3.15 0.30 18.83
C THR A 239 -2.13 0.10 19.96
N ASP A 240 -2.50 -0.64 21.00
CA ASP A 240 -1.58 -0.92 22.12
C ASP A 240 -0.39 -1.75 21.66
N HIS A 241 -0.57 -2.66 20.71
CA HIS A 241 0.53 -3.40 20.11
C HIS A 241 1.48 -2.46 19.35
N ALA A 242 0.97 -1.59 18.49
CA ALA A 242 1.77 -0.63 17.73
C ALA A 242 2.64 0.27 18.61
N LYS A 243 2.14 0.66 19.80
CA LYS A 243 2.90 1.46 20.78
C LYS A 243 4.13 0.73 21.37
N THR A 244 4.20 -0.58 21.24
CA THR A 244 5.35 -1.38 21.71
C THR A 244 6.45 -1.50 20.66
N ILE A 245 6.16 -1.16 19.41
CA ILE A 245 7.10 -1.32 18.29
C ILE A 245 8.04 -0.10 18.22
N PRO A 246 9.37 -0.29 18.23
CA PRO A 246 10.33 0.78 17.99
C PRO A 246 10.14 1.37 16.58
N VAL A 247 10.05 2.70 16.50
CA VAL A 247 9.87 3.43 15.26
C VAL A 247 10.93 4.51 15.10
N LEU A 248 11.56 4.54 13.92
CA LEU A 248 12.34 5.67 13.44
C LEU A 248 11.48 6.45 12.46
N ALA A 249 11.19 7.72 12.76
CA ALA A 249 10.43 8.58 11.87
C ALA A 249 11.17 9.89 11.60
N GLY A 250 11.09 10.38 10.37
CA GLY A 250 11.71 11.64 9.99
C GLY A 250 11.11 12.23 8.72
N THR A 251 11.32 13.53 8.56
CA THR A 251 10.94 14.30 7.37
C THR A 251 12.09 15.22 6.97
N ASN A 252 12.05 15.73 5.74
CA ASN A 252 12.97 16.79 5.31
C ASN A 252 12.42 18.17 5.71
N ILE A 253 13.30 19.17 5.84
CA ILE A 253 12.90 20.56 6.11
C ILE A 253 12.10 21.15 4.94
N GLY A 254 12.42 20.76 3.71
CA GLY A 254 11.73 21.16 2.49
C GLY A 254 11.06 19.96 1.85
N GLU A 255 9.86 19.59 2.32
CA GLU A 255 9.00 18.63 1.67
C GLU A 255 8.27 19.26 0.47
N PHE A 256 7.64 18.44 -0.38
CA PHE A 256 6.78 18.96 -1.43
C PHE A 256 5.58 19.69 -0.82
N ASP A 257 5.32 20.89 -1.31
CA ASP A 257 4.08 21.60 -1.02
C ASP A 257 2.98 21.05 -1.96
N PHE A 258 2.03 20.36 -1.38
CA PHE A 258 0.83 19.86 -2.07
C PHE A 258 -0.34 20.85 -1.98
N GLY A 259 -0.06 22.07 -1.51
CA GLY A 259 -0.92 23.18 -1.15
C GLY A 259 -2.03 23.62 -2.08
#